data_42bc094e404d259d0ae0015a3aaf0f6b
#
_entry.id   42bc094e404d259d0ae0015a3aaf0f6b
#
_cell.length_a   1.000
_cell.length_b   1.000
_cell.length_c   1.000
_cell.angle_alpha   90.00
_cell.angle_beta   90.00
_cell.angle_gamma   90.00
#
_symmetry.space_group_name_H-M   'P 1'
#
loop_
_entity.id
_entity.type
_entity.pdbx_description
1 polymer ?
#
loop_
_entity_poly.entity_id
_entity_poly.type
_entity_poly.pdbx_seq_one_letter_code
_entity_poly.pdbx_strand_id
1 'polypeptide(L)'
;MDVTSISQPSFDVPEDILNKLSPKSRTAITRLLSHKPEEFDLSKYPTNRLAAVLVLLYEKKGELHVLLTTRSKKLRSHPGQTALPGGKCDDTDVDIIDTAYREAHEEVGLPRRSSDIHALCLLRPSLSKYRLIVTPVVALLSDLSILDSLTPCEGEVDQIFDHPLEAILDPSLAKDLQLSELGSEHWPYPEDLYNASDAQFIPGFGYRMHRLRSTVSPIKGLTADILIITAEIAFKREPVYDRWAPGQPKSFAGIEQMLDKQEGELRKSLGVVPESESKHSSREHLPSI
;
A
#
# COMPACT_ATOMS: atom_id res chain seq x y z
N MET A 1 -22.26 2.24 -8.45
CA MET A 1 -21.76 3.40 -7.68
C MET A 1 -20.34 3.65 -8.08
N ASP A 2 -19.87 4.87 -8.00
CA ASP A 2 -18.60 5.26 -8.61
C ASP A 2 -17.46 5.06 -7.60
N VAL A 3 -16.72 3.96 -7.71
CA VAL A 3 -15.55 3.61 -6.86
C VAL A 3 -14.48 4.70 -6.90
N THR A 4 -14.61 5.64 -7.83
CA THR A 4 -13.63 6.69 -8.12
C THR A 4 -13.89 8.00 -7.38
N SER A 5 -15.12 8.19 -6.84
CA SER A 5 -15.51 9.41 -6.10
C SER A 5 -15.15 9.26 -4.63
N ILE A 6 -13.94 9.65 -4.24
CA ILE A 6 -13.52 9.64 -2.85
C ILE A 6 -13.80 11.02 -2.22
N SER A 7 -15.07 11.27 -1.85
CA SER A 7 -15.31 12.12 -0.68
C SER A 7 -14.84 11.32 0.53
N GLN A 8 -13.82 11.77 1.26
CA GLN A 8 -13.33 11.03 2.42
C GLN A 8 -14.48 10.79 3.40
N PRO A 9 -14.81 9.51 3.69
CA PRO A 9 -15.76 9.23 4.74
C PRO A 9 -15.23 9.78 6.07
N SER A 10 -16.12 10.25 6.93
CA SER A 10 -15.76 10.56 8.31
C SER A 10 -15.44 9.23 9.00
N PHE A 11 -14.19 9.03 9.37
CA PHE A 11 -13.77 7.88 10.15
C PHE A 11 -13.88 8.20 11.63
N ASP A 12 -14.38 7.26 12.40
CA ASP A 12 -14.52 7.39 13.85
C ASP A 12 -14.21 6.06 14.54
N VAL A 13 -13.64 6.14 15.74
CA VAL A 13 -13.42 4.99 16.62
C VAL A 13 -14.03 5.35 17.97
N PRO A 14 -14.90 4.50 18.53
CA PRO A 14 -15.50 4.73 19.84
C PRO A 14 -14.47 5.01 20.92
N GLU A 15 -14.73 6.01 21.76
CA GLU A 15 -13.79 6.47 22.80
C GLU A 15 -13.44 5.36 23.81
N ASP A 16 -14.38 4.46 24.09
CA ASP A 16 -14.14 3.31 24.96
C ASP A 16 -13.14 2.30 24.38
N ILE A 17 -13.03 2.20 23.04
CA ILE A 17 -12.03 1.40 22.35
C ILE A 17 -10.68 2.10 22.43
N LEU A 18 -10.63 3.40 22.14
CA LEU A 18 -9.39 4.18 22.26
C LEU A 18 -8.82 4.15 23.68
N ASN A 19 -9.71 4.14 24.69
CA ASN A 19 -9.34 4.09 26.10
C ASN A 19 -8.75 2.74 26.55
N LYS A 20 -8.98 1.66 25.81
CA LYS A 20 -8.37 0.35 26.08
C LYS A 20 -6.93 0.24 25.56
N LEU A 21 -6.54 1.10 24.62
CA LEU A 21 -5.19 1.11 24.07
C LEU A 21 -4.17 1.71 25.04
N SER A 22 -2.93 1.27 24.96
CA SER A 22 -1.81 1.91 25.61
C SER A 22 -1.68 3.39 25.19
N PRO A 23 -1.10 4.27 26.00
CA PRO A 23 -0.95 5.69 25.63
C PRO A 23 -0.23 5.89 24.30
N LYS A 24 0.77 5.05 23.99
CA LYS A 24 1.53 5.08 22.75
C LYS A 24 0.65 4.70 21.56
N SER A 25 -0.05 3.57 21.63
CA SER A 25 -0.94 3.08 20.58
C SER A 25 -2.11 4.02 20.35
N ARG A 26 -2.75 4.53 21.42
CA ARG A 26 -3.80 5.54 21.32
C ARG A 26 -3.33 6.78 20.57
N THR A 27 -2.15 7.31 20.92
CA THR A 27 -1.60 8.47 20.24
C THR A 27 -1.39 8.20 18.74
N ALA A 28 -0.87 7.02 18.40
CA ALA A 28 -0.64 6.62 17.01
C ALA A 28 -1.94 6.48 16.23
N ILE A 29 -2.97 5.83 16.81
CA ILE A 29 -4.30 5.68 16.19
C ILE A 29 -4.98 7.05 16.02
N THR A 30 -4.90 7.94 17.01
CA THR A 30 -5.47 9.30 16.90
C THR A 30 -4.82 10.11 15.77
N ARG A 31 -3.51 9.94 15.54
CA ARG A 31 -2.82 10.58 14.40
C ARG A 31 -3.29 10.04 13.06
N LEU A 32 -3.48 8.72 12.95
CA LEU A 32 -4.04 8.10 11.75
C LEU A 32 -5.47 8.59 11.47
N LEU A 33 -6.34 8.65 12.49
CA LEU A 33 -7.69 9.21 12.38
C LEU A 33 -7.69 10.68 11.94
N SER A 34 -6.70 11.46 12.35
CA SER A 34 -6.57 12.87 12.01
C SER A 34 -5.84 13.10 10.68
N HIS A 35 -5.36 12.02 10.04
CA HIS A 35 -4.61 12.11 8.79
C HIS A 35 -5.50 12.57 7.65
N LYS A 36 -5.06 13.60 6.95
CA LYS A 36 -5.65 14.06 5.69
C LYS A 36 -4.69 13.69 4.57
N PRO A 37 -5.00 12.69 3.76
CA PRO A 37 -4.13 12.35 2.63
C PRO A 37 -4.07 13.49 1.62
N GLU A 38 -3.05 13.47 0.79
CA GLU A 38 -2.95 14.24 -0.45
C GLU A 38 -4.23 14.03 -1.27
N GLU A 39 -4.79 15.09 -1.85
CA GLU A 39 -5.93 15.00 -2.77
C GLU A 39 -5.52 14.23 -4.02
N PHE A 40 -6.34 13.28 -4.42
CA PHE A 40 -6.14 12.49 -5.62
C PHE A 40 -7.47 12.16 -6.29
N ASP A 41 -7.45 12.05 -7.60
CA ASP A 41 -8.62 11.72 -8.42
C ASP A 41 -8.39 10.39 -9.15
N LEU A 42 -9.10 9.35 -8.72
CA LEU A 42 -9.02 8.02 -9.33
C LEU A 42 -9.98 7.86 -10.53
N SER A 43 -10.90 8.80 -10.77
CA SER A 43 -11.86 8.73 -11.88
C SER A 43 -11.22 8.73 -13.27
N LYS A 44 -9.98 9.20 -13.35
CA LYS A 44 -9.15 9.18 -14.58
C LYS A 44 -8.72 7.76 -15.01
N TYR A 45 -8.81 6.80 -14.09
CA TYR A 45 -8.27 5.46 -14.31
C TYR A 45 -9.39 4.44 -14.42
N PRO A 46 -9.30 3.48 -15.33
CA PRO A 46 -10.30 2.42 -15.42
C PRO A 46 -10.24 1.51 -14.19
N THR A 47 -11.39 0.99 -13.76
CA THR A 47 -11.56 0.16 -12.55
C THR A 47 -10.55 -1.00 -12.48
N ASN A 48 -10.28 -1.65 -13.61
CA ASN A 48 -9.32 -2.76 -13.68
C ASN A 48 -7.86 -2.37 -13.41
N ARG A 49 -7.55 -1.07 -13.28
CA ARG A 49 -6.27 -0.53 -12.85
C ARG A 49 -6.26 -0.08 -11.40
N LEU A 50 -7.41 -0.09 -10.74
CA LEU A 50 -7.54 0.24 -9.33
C LEU A 50 -7.44 -1.01 -8.47
N ALA A 51 -6.85 -0.83 -7.29
CA ALA A 51 -6.71 -1.88 -6.29
C ALA A 51 -6.73 -1.26 -4.89
N ALA A 52 -7.07 -2.07 -3.89
CA ALA A 52 -6.96 -1.68 -2.49
C ALA A 52 -6.24 -2.73 -1.68
N VAL A 53 -5.57 -2.30 -0.62
CA VAL A 53 -4.96 -3.19 0.38
C VAL A 53 -5.37 -2.75 1.78
N LEU A 54 -5.55 -3.71 2.67
CA LEU A 54 -5.90 -3.46 4.06
C LEU A 54 -4.65 -3.44 4.94
N VAL A 55 -4.39 -2.31 5.58
CA VAL A 55 -3.40 -2.17 6.66
C VAL A 55 -4.15 -2.35 7.97
N LEU A 56 -4.36 -3.61 8.38
CA LEU A 56 -5.07 -3.94 9.62
C LEU A 56 -4.11 -3.86 10.80
N LEU A 57 -4.34 -2.88 11.66
CA LEU A 57 -3.58 -2.64 12.88
C LEU A 57 -4.32 -3.18 14.09
N TYR A 58 -3.59 -3.64 15.09
CA TYR A 58 -4.10 -4.03 16.41
C TYR A 58 -3.02 -3.90 17.47
N GLU A 59 -3.42 -3.74 18.70
CA GLU A 59 -2.47 -3.68 19.81
C GLU A 59 -2.17 -5.07 20.36
N LYS A 60 -0.88 -5.41 20.45
CA LYS A 60 -0.38 -6.64 21.06
C LYS A 60 0.72 -6.29 22.04
N LYS A 61 0.55 -6.63 23.33
CA LYS A 61 1.52 -6.32 24.40
C LYS A 61 1.88 -4.82 24.52
N GLY A 62 0.91 -3.92 24.24
CA GLY A 62 1.09 -2.47 24.34
C GLY A 62 1.74 -1.81 23.11
N GLU A 63 1.95 -2.55 22.02
CA GLU A 63 2.52 -2.07 20.78
C GLU A 63 1.57 -2.35 19.59
N LEU A 64 1.55 -1.45 18.61
CA LEU A 64 0.80 -1.68 17.37
C LEU A 64 1.52 -2.68 16.48
N HIS A 65 0.78 -3.70 16.08
CA HIS A 65 1.17 -4.68 15.08
C HIS A 65 0.34 -4.52 13.83
N VAL A 66 0.86 -4.95 12.69
CA VAL A 66 0.15 -5.04 11.41
C VAL A 66 0.01 -6.48 10.98
N LEU A 67 -1.19 -6.85 10.50
CA LEU A 67 -1.46 -8.14 9.88
C LEU A 67 -0.80 -8.22 8.51
N LEU A 68 -0.10 -9.31 8.25
CA LEU A 68 0.59 -9.59 7.00
C LEU A 68 0.29 -11.02 6.53
N THR A 69 0.42 -11.23 5.23
CA THR A 69 0.30 -12.54 4.60
C THR A 69 1.57 -12.89 3.83
N THR A 70 1.80 -14.17 3.62
CA THR A 70 2.74 -14.66 2.62
C THR A 70 1.94 -15.24 1.46
N ARG A 71 2.13 -14.69 0.27
CA ARG A 71 1.48 -15.17 -0.96
C ARG A 71 1.91 -16.58 -1.28
N SER A 72 0.98 -17.40 -1.74
CA SER A 72 1.28 -18.79 -2.07
C SER A 72 2.38 -18.89 -3.13
N LYS A 73 3.31 -19.84 -2.93
CA LYS A 73 4.35 -20.18 -3.90
C LYS A 73 3.79 -20.73 -5.23
N LYS A 74 2.50 -21.12 -5.26
CA LYS A 74 1.79 -21.59 -6.47
C LYS A 74 1.32 -20.43 -7.38
N LEU A 75 1.30 -19.20 -6.89
CA LEU A 75 0.84 -18.06 -7.65
C LEU A 75 1.82 -17.65 -8.76
N ARG A 76 1.28 -17.17 -9.88
CA ARG A 76 2.08 -16.68 -11.03
C ARG A 76 2.76 -15.34 -10.73
N SER A 77 2.18 -14.53 -9.85
CA SER A 77 2.70 -13.20 -9.50
C SER A 77 3.12 -13.13 -8.04
N HIS A 78 4.35 -12.67 -7.80
CA HIS A 78 4.90 -12.47 -6.45
C HIS A 78 4.82 -13.71 -5.53
N PRO A 79 5.16 -14.94 -6.00
CA PRO A 79 5.09 -16.14 -5.18
C PRO A 79 5.99 -16.01 -3.95
N GLY A 80 5.49 -16.43 -2.78
CA GLY A 80 6.23 -16.44 -1.51
C GLY A 80 6.58 -15.06 -0.94
N GLN A 81 6.02 -13.98 -1.49
CA GLN A 81 6.30 -12.62 -0.99
C GLN A 81 5.31 -12.21 0.11
N THR A 82 5.82 -11.43 1.07
CA THR A 82 4.97 -10.76 2.05
C THR A 82 4.06 -9.73 1.36
N ALA A 83 2.80 -9.74 1.73
CA ALA A 83 1.79 -8.81 1.26
C ALA A 83 0.88 -8.32 2.39
N LEU A 84 0.24 -7.18 2.19
CA LEU A 84 -0.98 -6.80 2.87
C LEU A 84 -2.14 -7.51 2.18
N PRO A 85 -3.18 -7.97 2.88
CA PRO A 85 -4.39 -8.47 2.25
C PRO A 85 -4.96 -7.44 1.28
N GLY A 86 -5.31 -7.85 0.06
CA GLY A 86 -5.85 -6.93 -0.92
C GLY A 86 -5.67 -7.34 -2.36
N GLY A 87 -6.43 -6.68 -3.23
CA GLY A 87 -6.47 -6.97 -4.65
C GLY A 87 -7.14 -5.90 -5.48
N LYS A 88 -7.61 -6.27 -6.66
CA LYS A 88 -8.22 -5.35 -7.61
C LYS A 88 -9.65 -4.99 -7.19
N CYS A 89 -10.05 -3.77 -7.54
CA CYS A 89 -11.44 -3.39 -7.45
C CYS A 89 -12.30 -4.26 -8.36
N ASP A 90 -13.45 -4.69 -7.85
CA ASP A 90 -14.50 -5.38 -8.60
C ASP A 90 -15.67 -4.41 -8.83
N ASP A 91 -16.43 -4.62 -9.90
CA ASP A 91 -17.59 -3.79 -10.24
C ASP A 91 -18.72 -3.90 -9.21
N THR A 92 -18.68 -4.90 -8.34
CA THR A 92 -19.61 -5.11 -7.22
C THR A 92 -19.20 -4.38 -5.95
N ASP A 93 -17.97 -3.89 -5.85
CA ASP A 93 -17.50 -3.14 -4.70
C ASP A 93 -18.19 -1.78 -4.61
N VAL A 94 -18.64 -1.42 -3.40
CA VAL A 94 -19.32 -0.14 -3.16
C VAL A 94 -18.33 1.03 -3.26
N ASP A 95 -17.15 0.83 -2.70
CA ASP A 95 -16.05 1.79 -2.67
C ASP A 95 -14.70 1.07 -2.46
N ILE A 96 -13.63 1.83 -2.40
CA ILE A 96 -12.26 1.34 -2.22
C ILE A 96 -12.05 0.64 -0.86
N ILE A 97 -12.84 1.01 0.17
CA ILE A 97 -12.77 0.40 1.49
C ILE A 97 -13.42 -0.99 1.43
N ASP A 98 -14.56 -1.09 0.74
CA ASP A 98 -15.24 -2.38 0.52
C ASP A 98 -14.36 -3.35 -0.27
N THR A 99 -13.61 -2.87 -1.27
CA THR A 99 -12.58 -3.67 -1.96
C THR A 99 -11.57 -4.26 -0.97
N ALA A 100 -10.97 -3.43 -0.10
CA ALA A 100 -9.96 -3.89 0.86
C ALA A 100 -10.53 -4.92 1.86
N TYR A 101 -11.76 -4.73 2.30
CA TYR A 101 -12.42 -5.65 3.24
C TYR A 101 -12.87 -6.95 2.56
N ARG A 102 -13.35 -6.90 1.31
CA ARG A 102 -13.69 -8.07 0.53
C ARG A 102 -12.47 -8.96 0.30
N GLU A 103 -11.39 -8.38 -0.18
CA GLU A 103 -10.15 -9.11 -0.43
C GLU A 103 -9.56 -9.71 0.86
N ALA A 104 -9.57 -8.96 1.98
CA ALA A 104 -9.14 -9.49 3.27
C ALA A 104 -10.04 -10.63 3.77
N HIS A 105 -11.35 -10.58 3.47
CA HIS A 105 -12.26 -11.69 3.75
C HIS A 105 -11.90 -12.92 2.91
N GLU A 106 -11.66 -12.75 1.63
CA GLU A 106 -11.33 -13.82 0.69
C GLU A 106 -9.96 -14.46 1.00
N GLU A 107 -8.94 -13.65 1.29
CA GLU A 107 -7.57 -14.12 1.51
C GLU A 107 -7.31 -14.70 2.91
N VAL A 108 -7.91 -14.12 3.95
CA VAL A 108 -7.61 -14.49 5.35
C VAL A 108 -8.83 -14.79 6.22
N GLY A 109 -10.04 -14.75 5.68
CA GLY A 109 -11.26 -15.02 6.44
C GLY A 109 -11.65 -13.87 7.40
N LEU A 110 -11.12 -12.65 7.22
CA LEU A 110 -11.48 -11.51 8.04
C LEU A 110 -12.97 -11.19 7.88
N PRO A 111 -13.75 -11.00 8.97
CA PRO A 111 -15.17 -10.64 8.84
C PRO A 111 -15.34 -9.36 8.02
N ARG A 112 -16.02 -9.45 6.86
CA ARG A 112 -16.22 -8.31 5.93
C ARG A 112 -17.00 -7.16 6.59
N ARG A 113 -17.88 -7.48 7.54
CA ARG A 113 -18.67 -6.50 8.30
C ARG A 113 -18.58 -6.87 9.78
N SER A 114 -17.81 -6.10 10.52
CA SER A 114 -17.67 -6.25 11.97
C SER A 114 -17.64 -4.87 12.62
N SER A 115 -18.31 -4.76 13.75
CA SER A 115 -18.23 -3.58 14.63
C SER A 115 -16.84 -3.42 15.27
N ASP A 116 -15.98 -4.43 15.15
CA ASP A 116 -14.64 -4.47 15.75
C ASP A 116 -13.53 -4.10 14.77
N ILE A 117 -13.89 -3.78 13.52
CA ILE A 117 -12.95 -3.31 12.50
C ILE A 117 -13.29 -1.87 12.14
N HIS A 118 -12.46 -0.93 12.57
CA HIS A 118 -12.68 0.50 12.43
C HIS A 118 -11.74 1.08 11.38
N ALA A 119 -12.28 1.54 10.25
CA ALA A 119 -11.48 2.30 9.29
C ALA A 119 -10.97 3.59 9.93
N LEU A 120 -9.69 3.90 9.75
CA LEU A 120 -9.02 5.07 10.34
C LEU A 120 -8.75 6.16 9.32
N CYS A 121 -8.21 5.80 8.17
CA CYS A 121 -7.90 6.72 7.07
C CYS A 121 -7.60 5.94 5.78
N LEU A 122 -7.64 6.68 4.68
CA LEU A 122 -7.01 6.27 3.43
C LEU A 122 -5.62 6.91 3.35
N LEU A 123 -4.66 6.18 2.82
CA LEU A 123 -3.36 6.76 2.47
C LEU A 123 -3.35 7.14 0.99
N ARG A 124 -2.39 7.98 0.60
CA ARG A 124 -2.18 8.30 -0.80
C ARG A 124 -1.96 7.03 -1.62
N PRO A 125 -2.50 6.94 -2.83
CA PRO A 125 -2.28 5.81 -3.70
C PRO A 125 -0.81 5.62 -4.05
N SER A 126 -0.45 4.39 -4.31
CA SER A 126 0.89 3.98 -4.71
C SER A 126 0.82 3.19 -6.01
N LEU A 127 1.90 3.21 -6.80
CA LEU A 127 1.97 2.48 -8.06
C LEU A 127 2.65 1.13 -7.86
N SER A 128 1.95 0.05 -8.21
CA SER A 128 2.54 -1.29 -8.22
C SER A 128 3.43 -1.52 -9.44
N LYS A 129 4.29 -2.54 -9.39
CA LYS A 129 5.11 -2.97 -10.54
C LYS A 129 4.28 -3.29 -11.78
N TYR A 130 3.04 -3.73 -11.60
CA TYR A 130 2.11 -4.04 -12.69
C TYR A 130 1.20 -2.86 -13.07
N ARG A 131 1.58 -1.64 -12.65
CA ARG A 131 0.86 -0.39 -12.94
C ARG A 131 -0.56 -0.35 -12.38
N LEU A 132 -0.84 -1.11 -11.32
CA LEU A 132 -2.05 -0.91 -10.54
C LEU A 132 -1.85 0.28 -9.62
N ILE A 133 -2.86 1.11 -9.51
CA ILE A 133 -2.95 2.19 -8.54
C ILE A 133 -3.58 1.58 -7.29
N VAL A 134 -2.78 1.45 -6.26
CA VAL A 134 -3.12 0.74 -5.03
C VAL A 134 -3.38 1.75 -3.93
N THR A 135 -4.62 1.80 -3.44
CA THR A 135 -5.01 2.66 -2.32
C THR A 135 -4.96 1.86 -1.01
N PRO A 136 -4.10 2.24 -0.05
CA PRO A 136 -4.09 1.59 1.25
C PRO A 136 -5.23 2.11 2.13
N VAL A 137 -5.99 1.19 2.71
CA VAL A 137 -7.02 1.41 3.71
C VAL A 137 -6.45 1.03 5.06
N VAL A 138 -6.31 1.97 5.98
CA VAL A 138 -5.82 1.69 7.34
C VAL A 138 -7.01 1.47 8.26
N ALA A 139 -6.99 0.38 9.01
CA ALA A 139 -8.04 0.05 9.97
C ALA A 139 -7.48 -0.46 11.29
N LEU A 140 -8.23 -0.26 12.38
CA LEU A 140 -7.98 -0.81 13.71
C LEU A 140 -8.88 -2.01 13.97
N LEU A 141 -8.32 -3.11 14.40
CA LEU A 141 -9.03 -4.25 14.97
C LEU A 141 -9.07 -4.10 16.50
N SER A 142 -10.26 -4.04 17.08
CA SER A 142 -10.47 -3.85 18.52
C SER A 142 -10.68 -5.15 19.30
N ASP A 143 -11.20 -6.19 18.66
CA ASP A 143 -11.35 -7.53 19.25
C ASP A 143 -10.30 -8.49 18.68
N LEU A 144 -9.29 -8.83 19.48
CA LEU A 144 -8.21 -9.72 19.07
C LEU A 144 -8.65 -11.17 18.90
N SER A 145 -9.80 -11.59 19.42
CA SER A 145 -10.32 -12.95 19.25
C SER A 145 -10.59 -13.27 17.77
N ILE A 146 -10.82 -12.25 16.95
CA ILE A 146 -10.96 -12.38 15.49
C ILE A 146 -9.68 -12.94 14.86
N LEU A 147 -8.49 -12.60 15.37
CA LEU A 147 -7.22 -13.12 14.86
C LEU A 147 -7.12 -14.64 14.97
N ASP A 148 -7.71 -15.22 16.02
CA ASP A 148 -7.70 -16.68 16.25
C ASP A 148 -8.59 -17.43 15.23
N SER A 149 -9.53 -16.73 14.60
CA SER A 149 -10.43 -17.29 13.58
C SER A 149 -9.92 -17.13 12.15
N LEU A 150 -8.86 -16.36 11.92
CA LEU A 150 -8.31 -16.15 10.59
C LEU A 150 -7.76 -17.45 10.01
N THR A 151 -8.07 -17.65 8.73
CA THR A 151 -7.64 -18.84 8.00
C THR A 151 -7.09 -18.44 6.64
N PRO A 152 -5.86 -18.84 6.28
CA PRO A 152 -5.32 -18.52 4.98
C PRO A 152 -6.12 -19.24 3.87
N CYS A 153 -6.49 -18.53 2.82
CA CYS A 153 -7.17 -19.09 1.66
C CYS A 153 -6.21 -20.03 0.92
N GLU A 154 -6.63 -21.27 0.77
CA GLU A 154 -5.81 -22.30 0.12
C GLU A 154 -5.51 -21.90 -1.34
N GLY A 155 -4.23 -21.94 -1.69
CA GLY A 155 -3.76 -21.58 -3.04
C GLY A 155 -3.43 -20.11 -3.25
N GLU A 156 -3.88 -19.22 -2.38
CA GLU A 156 -3.60 -17.77 -2.46
C GLU A 156 -2.66 -17.31 -1.36
N VAL A 157 -2.86 -17.77 -0.13
CA VAL A 157 -2.10 -17.40 1.05
C VAL A 157 -1.47 -18.64 1.67
N ASP A 158 -0.16 -18.62 1.89
CA ASP A 158 0.54 -19.72 2.57
C ASP A 158 0.56 -19.52 4.10
N GLN A 159 0.71 -18.28 4.57
CA GLN A 159 0.78 -17.96 6.00
C GLN A 159 0.20 -16.59 6.31
N ILE A 160 -0.36 -16.47 7.53
CA ILE A 160 -0.76 -15.20 8.15
C ILE A 160 0.20 -14.96 9.31
N PHE A 161 0.74 -13.76 9.44
CA PHE A 161 1.65 -13.37 10.51
C PHE A 161 1.53 -11.88 10.83
N ASP A 162 2.24 -11.42 11.84
CA ASP A 162 2.25 -10.01 12.21
C ASP A 162 3.68 -9.45 12.32
N HIS A 163 3.76 -8.12 12.32
CA HIS A 163 5.01 -7.41 12.55
C HIS A 163 4.74 -6.14 13.34
N PRO A 164 5.60 -5.76 14.32
CA PRO A 164 5.46 -4.48 15.02
C PRO A 164 5.54 -3.32 14.04
N LEU A 165 4.54 -2.46 14.02
CA LEU A 165 4.49 -1.35 13.07
C LEU A 165 5.67 -0.38 13.23
N GLU A 166 6.09 -0.11 14.46
CA GLU A 166 7.20 0.82 14.71
C GLU A 166 8.56 0.27 14.25
N ALA A 167 8.71 -1.08 14.24
CA ALA A 167 9.90 -1.74 13.71
C ALA A 167 10.11 -1.51 12.20
N ILE A 168 9.08 -1.07 11.50
CA ILE A 168 9.19 -0.62 10.12
C ILE A 168 10.06 0.64 10.01
N LEU A 169 10.02 1.55 10.98
CA LEU A 169 10.86 2.75 11.00
C LEU A 169 12.23 2.52 11.65
N ASP A 170 12.28 1.58 12.60
CA ASP A 170 13.50 1.21 13.31
C ASP A 170 13.57 -0.31 13.43
N PRO A 171 14.21 -0.99 12.48
CA PRO A 171 14.29 -2.44 12.46
C PRO A 171 14.90 -3.07 13.72
N SER A 172 15.67 -2.30 14.51
CA SER A 172 16.26 -2.78 15.76
C SER A 172 15.21 -3.16 16.82
N LEU A 173 13.98 -2.63 16.70
CA LEU A 173 12.86 -2.95 17.59
C LEU A 173 12.29 -4.37 17.33
N ALA A 174 12.65 -5.00 16.22
CA ALA A 174 12.24 -6.39 15.91
C ALA A 174 13.31 -7.43 16.35
N LYS A 175 14.45 -7.02 16.91
CA LYS A 175 15.58 -7.93 17.23
C LYS A 175 15.23 -9.08 18.18
N ASP A 176 14.24 -8.88 19.06
CA ASP A 176 13.84 -9.88 20.06
C ASP A 176 12.75 -10.84 19.51
N LEU A 177 12.31 -10.64 18.26
CA LEU A 177 11.42 -11.57 17.56
C LEU A 177 12.22 -12.77 17.03
N GLN A 178 11.54 -13.90 16.88
CA GLN A 178 12.09 -15.07 16.23
C GLN A 178 12.09 -14.86 14.70
N LEU A 179 13.04 -14.06 14.21
CA LEU A 179 13.15 -13.70 12.80
C LEU A 179 13.59 -14.90 11.94
N SER A 180 13.28 -14.84 10.63
CA SER A 180 13.76 -15.82 9.64
C SER A 180 15.29 -15.93 9.69
N GLU A 181 15.84 -17.11 9.39
CA GLU A 181 17.28 -17.38 9.50
C GLU A 181 18.10 -16.53 8.51
N LEU A 182 19.23 -16.00 8.98
CA LEU A 182 20.21 -15.29 8.14
C LEU A 182 20.82 -16.24 7.10
N GLY A 183 20.94 -15.77 5.86
CA GLY A 183 21.44 -16.55 4.74
C GLY A 183 20.43 -17.57 4.17
N SER A 184 19.21 -17.66 4.75
CA SER A 184 18.14 -18.51 4.22
C SER A 184 17.52 -17.89 2.95
N GLU A 185 16.62 -18.67 2.29
CA GLU A 185 15.84 -18.14 1.16
C GLU A 185 14.97 -16.92 1.55
N HIS A 186 14.60 -16.83 2.82
CA HIS A 186 13.78 -15.75 3.36
C HIS A 186 14.60 -14.50 3.74
N TRP A 187 15.91 -14.66 4.01
CA TRP A 187 16.80 -13.53 4.25
C TRP A 187 18.22 -13.79 3.71
N PRO A 188 18.39 -13.70 2.40
CA PRO A 188 19.69 -13.98 1.76
C PRO A 188 20.69 -12.81 1.82
N TYR A 189 20.40 -11.77 2.61
CA TYR A 189 21.18 -10.55 2.71
C TYR A 189 22.18 -10.65 3.85
N PRO A 190 23.39 -10.00 3.71
CA PRO A 190 24.40 -10.00 4.77
C PRO A 190 24.01 -9.14 5.98
N GLU A 191 23.17 -8.12 5.78
CA GLU A 191 22.71 -7.25 6.87
C GLU A 191 21.69 -7.98 7.74
N ASP A 192 21.75 -7.72 9.06
CA ASP A 192 20.94 -8.46 10.03
C ASP A 192 19.43 -8.18 9.90
N LEU A 193 19.01 -6.91 9.89
CA LEU A 193 17.60 -6.54 10.05
C LEU A 193 17.01 -5.80 8.85
N TYR A 194 17.83 -5.07 8.12
CA TYR A 194 17.39 -4.20 7.05
C TYR A 194 18.41 -4.19 5.91
N ASN A 195 17.90 -4.27 4.69
CA ASN A 195 18.67 -4.12 3.45
C ASN A 195 17.93 -3.21 2.48
N ALA A 196 18.64 -2.45 1.68
CA ALA A 196 18.07 -1.64 0.61
C ALA A 196 18.92 -1.68 -0.65
N SER A 197 18.27 -1.49 -1.79
CA SER A 197 18.96 -1.28 -3.06
C SER A 197 18.20 -0.30 -3.93
N ASP A 198 18.92 0.56 -4.62
CA ASP A 198 18.34 1.51 -5.57
C ASP A 198 18.27 0.89 -6.96
N ALA A 199 17.17 1.11 -7.64
CA ALA A 199 16.92 0.68 -9.01
C ALA A 199 16.18 1.78 -9.78
N GLN A 200 16.15 1.66 -11.09
CA GLN A 200 15.20 2.45 -11.91
C GLN A 200 13.94 1.64 -12.12
N PHE A 201 12.83 2.13 -11.59
CA PHE A 201 11.52 1.49 -11.77
C PHE A 201 10.94 1.80 -13.16
N ILE A 202 11.11 3.04 -13.60
CA ILE A 202 10.80 3.56 -14.93
C ILE A 202 12.02 4.39 -15.37
N PRO A 203 12.39 4.44 -16.66
CA PRO A 203 13.52 5.26 -17.11
C PRO A 203 13.45 6.69 -16.60
N GLY A 204 14.50 7.12 -15.91
CA GLY A 204 14.63 8.46 -15.31
C GLY A 204 14.00 8.63 -13.93
N PHE A 205 13.39 7.59 -13.34
CA PHE A 205 12.82 7.64 -11.98
C PHE A 205 13.45 6.56 -11.11
N GLY A 206 14.11 7.01 -10.03
CA GLY A 206 14.68 6.13 -9.02
C GLY A 206 13.60 5.43 -8.20
N TYR A 207 13.97 4.29 -7.66
CA TYR A 207 13.16 3.55 -6.68
C TYR A 207 14.07 2.84 -5.68
N ARG A 208 13.85 3.08 -4.39
CA ARG A 208 14.53 2.34 -3.32
C ARG A 208 13.70 1.15 -2.89
N MET A 209 14.23 -0.02 -3.14
CA MET A 209 13.66 -1.28 -2.68
C MET A 209 14.07 -1.51 -1.24
N HIS A 210 13.19 -1.18 -0.29
CA HIS A 210 13.35 -1.51 1.12
C HIS A 210 13.08 -3.00 1.37
N ARG A 211 13.82 -3.58 2.30
CA ARG A 211 13.64 -4.95 2.78
C ARG A 211 13.85 -4.98 4.28
N LEU A 212 12.84 -5.41 5.01
CA LEU A 212 12.89 -5.57 6.46
C LEU A 212 12.76 -7.07 6.77
N ARG A 213 13.61 -7.57 7.65
CA ARG A 213 13.56 -8.95 8.09
C ARG A 213 12.36 -9.16 8.99
N SER A 214 11.62 -10.24 8.78
CA SER A 214 10.45 -10.59 9.57
C SER A 214 10.54 -12.03 10.09
N THR A 215 9.52 -12.48 10.77
CA THR A 215 9.43 -13.86 11.28
C THR A 215 9.19 -14.90 10.18
N VAL A 216 8.75 -14.49 9.00
CA VAL A 216 8.38 -15.39 7.89
C VAL A 216 9.16 -15.04 6.63
N SER A 217 8.67 -14.11 5.83
CA SER A 217 9.31 -13.67 4.59
C SER A 217 9.57 -12.16 4.61
N PRO A 218 10.55 -11.64 3.86
CA PRO A 218 10.93 -10.24 3.95
C PRO A 218 9.78 -9.31 3.63
N ILE A 219 9.56 -8.29 4.46
CA ILE A 219 8.66 -7.18 4.14
C ILE A 219 9.40 -6.28 3.16
N LYS A 220 8.95 -6.20 1.90
CA LYS A 220 9.67 -5.49 0.84
C LYS A 220 8.76 -4.83 -0.19
N GLY A 221 9.35 -3.96 -1.01
CA GLY A 221 8.68 -3.32 -2.15
C GLY A 221 7.47 -2.51 -1.71
N LEU A 222 6.37 -2.59 -2.46
CA LEU A 222 5.15 -1.82 -2.20
C LEU A 222 4.60 -2.02 -0.79
N THR A 223 4.66 -3.25 -0.26
CA THR A 223 4.25 -3.54 1.12
C THR A 223 5.09 -2.73 2.13
N ALA A 224 6.41 -2.72 1.97
CA ALA A 224 7.28 -1.92 2.82
C ALA A 224 7.00 -0.42 2.67
N ASP A 225 6.80 0.08 1.45
CA ASP A 225 6.54 1.49 1.18
C ASP A 225 5.24 1.97 1.87
N ILE A 226 4.18 1.18 1.78
CA ILE A 226 2.89 1.46 2.44
C ILE A 226 3.05 1.47 3.97
N LEU A 227 3.73 0.47 4.52
CA LEU A 227 3.95 0.38 5.97
C LEU A 227 4.84 1.49 6.50
N ILE A 228 5.86 1.93 5.74
CA ILE A 228 6.69 3.09 6.14
C ILE A 228 5.81 4.34 6.23
N ILE A 229 4.96 4.62 5.23
CA ILE A 229 4.03 5.76 5.26
C ILE A 229 3.09 5.65 6.46
N THR A 230 2.51 4.49 6.69
CA THR A 230 1.62 4.26 7.84
C THR A 230 2.32 4.55 9.16
N ALA A 231 3.53 4.03 9.32
CA ALA A 231 4.32 4.20 10.55
C ALA A 231 4.81 5.64 10.73
N GLU A 232 5.23 6.34 9.66
CA GLU A 232 5.60 7.76 9.71
C GLU A 232 4.45 8.62 10.23
N ILE A 233 3.22 8.38 9.78
CA ILE A 233 2.03 9.09 10.27
C ILE A 233 1.73 8.71 11.72
N ALA A 234 1.68 7.42 12.03
CA ALA A 234 1.35 6.91 13.36
C ALA A 234 2.32 7.42 14.44
N PHE A 235 3.61 7.35 14.19
CA PHE A 235 4.63 7.69 15.18
C PHE A 235 5.20 9.10 15.03
N LYS A 236 4.85 9.83 13.96
CA LYS A 236 5.32 11.19 13.66
C LYS A 236 6.85 11.27 13.70
N ARG A 237 7.52 10.32 13.08
CA ARG A 237 8.98 10.29 12.93
C ARG A 237 9.39 9.65 11.61
N GLU A 238 10.56 10.01 11.12
CA GLU A 238 11.17 9.38 9.95
C GLU A 238 11.83 8.04 10.30
N PRO A 239 12.04 7.13 9.32
CA PRO A 239 12.82 5.94 9.54
C PRO A 239 14.29 6.26 9.87
N VAL A 240 14.96 5.34 10.59
CA VAL A 240 16.39 5.46 10.93
C VAL A 240 17.31 5.22 9.73
N TYR A 241 16.76 4.92 8.58
CA TYR A 241 17.47 4.66 7.32
C TYR A 241 17.00 5.63 6.23
N ASP A 242 17.80 5.76 5.16
CA ASP A 242 17.46 6.64 4.03
C ASP A 242 16.16 6.16 3.35
N ARG A 243 15.15 7.03 3.35
CA ARG A 243 13.79 6.73 2.84
C ARG A 243 13.71 6.68 1.32
N TRP A 244 14.47 7.52 0.60
CA TRP A 244 14.23 7.79 -0.81
C TRP A 244 15.48 7.56 -1.66
N ALA A 245 15.30 6.93 -2.82
CA ALA A 245 16.31 6.93 -3.86
C ALA A 245 16.39 8.31 -4.55
N PRO A 246 17.54 8.66 -5.15
CA PRO A 246 17.62 9.84 -6.00
C PRO A 246 16.59 9.79 -7.14
N GLY A 247 15.80 10.88 -7.28
CA GLY A 247 14.76 10.99 -8.32
C GLY A 247 13.51 10.15 -8.10
N GLN A 248 13.33 9.54 -6.94
CA GLN A 248 12.11 8.81 -6.59
C GLN A 248 10.94 9.78 -6.33
N PRO A 249 9.75 9.57 -6.96
CA PRO A 249 8.57 10.38 -6.67
C PRO A 249 8.12 10.23 -5.20
N LYS A 250 7.88 11.38 -4.53
CA LYS A 250 7.51 11.43 -3.11
C LYS A 250 6.02 11.66 -2.86
N SER A 251 5.25 11.98 -3.91
CA SER A 251 3.82 12.31 -3.86
C SER A 251 3.06 11.54 -4.93
N PHE A 252 1.72 11.47 -4.83
CA PHE A 252 0.91 10.89 -5.89
C PHE A 252 0.97 11.73 -7.16
N ALA A 253 0.98 13.05 -7.06
CA ALA A 253 1.19 13.95 -8.20
C ALA A 253 2.52 13.67 -8.93
N GLY A 254 3.59 13.33 -8.21
CA GLY A 254 4.86 12.89 -8.81
C GLY A 254 4.74 11.54 -9.54
N ILE A 255 3.90 10.62 -9.05
CA ILE A 255 3.60 9.35 -9.72
C ILE A 255 2.78 9.62 -10.99
N GLU A 256 1.78 10.51 -10.96
CA GLU A 256 1.00 10.91 -12.14
C GLU A 256 1.92 11.48 -13.23
N GLN A 257 2.79 12.44 -12.88
CA GLN A 257 3.77 13.00 -13.83
C GLN A 257 4.68 11.93 -14.45
N MET A 258 5.07 10.94 -13.66
CA MET A 258 5.87 9.81 -14.14
C MET A 258 5.08 8.96 -15.15
N LEU A 259 3.80 8.68 -14.91
CA LEU A 259 2.91 7.94 -15.81
C LEU A 259 2.68 8.71 -17.12
N ASP A 260 2.37 10.00 -17.04
CA ASP A 260 2.12 10.88 -18.19
C ASP A 260 3.36 10.96 -19.11
N LYS A 261 4.55 11.11 -18.51
CA LYS A 261 5.81 11.11 -19.27
C LYS A 261 6.01 9.80 -20.03
N GLN A 262 5.76 8.67 -19.39
CA GLN A 262 5.90 7.36 -20.00
C GLN A 262 4.89 7.13 -21.13
N GLU A 263 3.63 7.55 -20.94
CA GLU A 263 2.62 7.46 -22.01
C GLU A 263 2.98 8.35 -23.19
N GLY A 264 3.48 9.55 -22.94
CA GLY A 264 3.97 10.45 -23.98
C GLY A 264 5.15 9.88 -24.77
N GLU A 265 6.10 9.23 -24.12
CA GLU A 265 7.22 8.55 -24.77
C GLU A 265 6.74 7.34 -25.60
N LEU A 266 5.78 6.56 -25.09
CA LEU A 266 5.20 5.44 -25.81
C LEU A 266 4.44 5.90 -27.08
N ARG A 267 3.61 6.95 -26.98
CA ARG A 267 2.91 7.53 -28.15
C ARG A 267 3.89 8.02 -29.22
N LYS A 268 4.96 8.71 -28.82
CA LYS A 268 6.04 9.14 -29.73
C LYS A 268 6.71 7.97 -30.43
N SER A 269 7.02 6.90 -29.68
CA SER A 269 7.66 5.70 -30.25
C SER A 269 6.76 4.94 -31.24
N LEU A 270 5.42 5.06 -31.09
CA LEU A 270 4.42 4.46 -31.97
C LEU A 270 4.01 5.38 -33.13
N GLY A 271 4.61 6.58 -33.25
CA GLY A 271 4.27 7.54 -34.31
C GLY A 271 2.87 8.17 -34.19
N VAL A 272 2.24 8.11 -33.01
CA VAL A 272 0.93 8.70 -32.75
C VAL A 272 1.10 10.19 -32.46
N VAL A 273 0.72 11.04 -33.41
CA VAL A 273 0.73 12.51 -33.25
C VAL A 273 -0.44 12.92 -32.36
N PRO A 274 -0.28 13.82 -31.37
CA PRO A 274 -1.37 14.35 -30.55
C PRO A 274 -2.40 15.08 -31.44
N GLU A 275 -3.69 14.83 -31.23
CA GLU A 275 -4.81 15.48 -31.98
C GLU A 275 -4.84 17.01 -31.93
N SER A 276 -4.07 17.65 -31.04
CA SER A 276 -4.03 19.11 -30.91
C SER A 276 -3.26 19.83 -32.02
N GLU A 277 -2.41 19.16 -32.81
CA GLU A 277 -1.65 19.79 -33.90
C GLU A 277 -2.33 19.69 -35.28
N SER A 278 -3.41 18.92 -35.41
CA SER A 278 -4.09 18.73 -36.71
C SER A 278 -5.10 19.84 -37.09
N LYS A 279 -5.34 20.84 -36.25
CA LYS A 279 -6.33 21.90 -36.49
C LYS A 279 -5.79 23.22 -37.05
N HIS A 280 -4.50 23.32 -37.40
CA HIS A 280 -3.92 24.61 -37.86
C HIS A 280 -3.33 24.59 -39.29
N SER A 281 -3.61 23.59 -40.10
CA SER A 281 -3.11 23.55 -41.45
C SER A 281 -4.26 23.39 -42.50
N SER A 282 -5.23 24.28 -42.48
CA SER A 282 -6.23 24.40 -43.60
C SER A 282 -6.86 25.78 -43.61
N ARG A 283 -6.07 26.84 -43.82
CA ARG A 283 -6.56 28.13 -44.36
C ARG A 283 -5.39 28.84 -45.05
N GLU A 284 -5.10 28.44 -46.26
CA GLU A 284 -4.41 29.34 -47.21
C GLU A 284 -5.17 29.39 -48.51
N HIS A 285 -5.67 30.54 -48.77
CA HIS A 285 -5.91 31.29 -50.04
C HIS A 285 -6.31 30.54 -51.29
N LEU A 286 -7.54 30.80 -51.73
CA LEU A 286 -7.89 30.87 -53.14
C LEU A 286 -7.80 32.31 -53.61
N PRO A 287 -7.07 32.66 -54.68
CA PRO A 287 -7.12 33.96 -55.30
C PRO A 287 -8.33 34.12 -56.20
N SER A 288 -8.91 35.30 -56.09
CA SER A 288 -10.00 35.79 -56.97
C SER A 288 -9.53 35.94 -58.41
N ILE A 289 -10.32 35.46 -59.39
CA ILE A 289 -10.53 36.03 -60.72
C ILE A 289 -12.02 36.12 -60.94
#